data_4ca466014eb1858218d4a2b4e8e7458f
#
_entry.id   4ca466014eb1858218d4a2b4e8e7458f
#
_cell.length_a   1.000
_cell.length_b   1.000
_cell.length_c   1.000
_cell.angle_alpha   90.00
_cell.angle_beta   90.00
_cell.angle_gamma   90.00
#
_symmetry.space_group_name_H-M   'P 1'
#
loop_
_entity.id
_entity.type
_entity.pdbx_description
1 polymer ?
#
loop_
_entity_poly.entity_id
_entity_poly.type
_entity_poly.pdbx_seq_one_letter_code
_entity_poly.pdbx_strand_id
1 'polypeptide(L)'
;MEKSRNKSSFIYITIIIIITILLAYIGIKYIKIKKNNDNIIRQGKEITEKEDDDEILNEKVKEPVNDSIKYSSFFTLSEDISKREVRRKVDCNIVIGKVKKIISSSNVNKDSKEETHIITKAELEILDVLKGDLKEKSVIIKKLGGRMKYKEYLKGSKTLREKIKNNPEMKMTEEEEEKEYVEYVPQNDVLLEEGKTYLFYLTKDKEDGIYGVEFLQYGSRELEKISKKTMLKAVSGFNKTNKINGVVRVKNNDTGKYENIEDVI
;
A
#
# COMPACT_ATOMS: atom_id res chain seq x y z
N MET A 1 14.40 50.91 38.36
CA MET A 1 14.45 49.48 38.04
C MET A 1 13.11 48.85 37.62
N GLU A 2 12.10 49.61 37.22
CA GLU A 2 10.74 49.11 36.91
C GLU A 2 10.43 48.88 35.41
N LYS A 3 11.23 49.43 34.49
CA LYS A 3 10.98 49.38 33.05
C LYS A 3 11.33 48.05 32.36
N SER A 4 12.04 47.12 33.02
CA SER A 4 12.46 45.83 32.46
C SER A 4 11.42 44.72 32.62
N ARG A 5 10.58 44.76 33.64
CA ARG A 5 9.57 43.72 33.97
C ARG A 5 8.40 43.69 32.96
N ASN A 6 8.01 44.84 32.41
CA ASN A 6 6.89 44.90 31.48
C ASN A 6 7.18 44.33 30.08
N LYS A 7 8.44 44.35 29.63
CA LYS A 7 8.78 43.79 28.29
C LYS A 7 8.70 42.27 28.25
N SER A 8 9.09 41.57 29.34
CA SER A 8 9.05 40.13 29.39
C SER A 8 7.60 39.59 29.38
N SER A 9 6.71 40.20 30.16
CA SER A 9 5.28 39.82 30.18
C SER A 9 4.60 40.01 28.83
N PHE A 10 4.96 41.08 28.11
CA PHE A 10 4.40 41.31 26.76
C PHE A 10 4.82 40.25 25.76
N ILE A 11 6.07 39.78 25.83
CA ILE A 11 6.58 38.70 24.94
C ILE A 11 5.85 37.37 25.21
N TYR A 12 5.64 37.02 26.49
CA TYR A 12 4.90 35.79 26.82
C TYR A 12 3.45 35.82 26.37
N ILE A 13 2.76 36.96 26.51
CA ILE A 13 1.39 37.11 26.02
C ILE A 13 1.33 36.95 24.49
N THR A 14 2.27 37.55 23.75
CA THR A 14 2.34 37.43 22.29
C THR A 14 2.59 36.00 21.85
N ILE A 15 3.46 35.25 22.52
CA ILE A 15 3.74 33.85 22.22
C ILE A 15 2.49 32.99 22.46
N ILE A 16 1.76 33.20 23.56
CA ILE A 16 0.53 32.49 23.87
C ILE A 16 -0.53 32.72 22.78
N ILE A 17 -0.69 33.95 22.33
CA ILE A 17 -1.63 34.30 21.25
C ILE A 17 -1.26 33.60 19.94
N ILE A 18 0.01 33.57 19.58
CA ILE A 18 0.48 32.87 18.37
C ILE A 18 0.21 31.37 18.43
N ILE A 19 0.49 30.76 19.57
CA ILE A 19 0.23 29.31 19.78
C ILE A 19 -1.27 29.02 19.68
N THR A 20 -2.12 29.86 20.26
CA THR A 20 -3.58 29.68 20.21
C THR A 20 -4.11 29.77 18.78
N ILE A 21 -3.61 30.71 17.98
CA ILE A 21 -3.97 30.90 16.58
C ILE A 21 -3.51 29.67 15.76
N LEU A 22 -2.31 29.16 16.01
CA LEU A 22 -1.79 27.95 15.34
C LEU A 22 -2.63 26.72 15.64
N LEU A 23 -3.00 26.52 16.90
CA LEU A 23 -3.86 25.40 17.31
C LEU A 23 -5.26 25.49 16.70
N ALA A 24 -5.85 26.68 16.64
CA ALA A 24 -7.13 26.91 15.96
C ALA A 24 -7.05 26.61 14.45
N TYR A 25 -5.96 27.03 13.78
CA TYR A 25 -5.73 26.75 12.38
C TYR A 25 -5.60 25.23 12.09
N ILE A 26 -4.85 24.49 12.93
CA ILE A 26 -4.71 23.04 12.83
C ILE A 26 -6.07 22.35 13.04
N GLY A 27 -6.85 22.80 14.03
CA GLY A 27 -8.20 22.28 14.29
C GLY A 27 -9.15 22.46 13.10
N ILE A 28 -9.15 23.65 12.47
CA ILE A 28 -9.97 23.93 11.29
C ILE A 28 -9.55 23.05 10.11
N LYS A 29 -8.24 22.87 9.90
CA LYS A 29 -7.71 22.00 8.82
C LYS A 29 -8.10 20.55 9.04
N TYR A 30 -8.05 20.06 10.27
CA TYR A 30 -8.46 18.71 10.64
C TYR A 30 -9.95 18.45 10.40
N ILE A 31 -10.81 19.40 10.79
CA ILE A 31 -12.27 19.33 10.55
C ILE A 31 -12.57 19.30 9.05
N LYS A 32 -11.86 20.11 8.24
CA LYS A 32 -12.04 20.16 6.78
C LYS A 32 -11.65 18.86 6.11
N ILE A 33 -10.56 18.21 6.55
CA ILE A 33 -10.11 16.90 6.06
C ILE A 33 -11.15 15.82 6.43
N LYS A 34 -11.63 15.81 7.67
CA LYS A 34 -12.64 14.86 8.13
C LYS A 34 -13.93 14.98 7.33
N LYS A 35 -14.41 16.21 7.10
CA LYS A 35 -15.64 16.46 6.33
C LYS A 35 -15.52 16.05 4.85
N ASN A 36 -14.32 16.18 4.24
CA ASN A 36 -14.06 15.68 2.89
C ASN A 36 -14.07 14.15 2.84
N ASN A 37 -13.49 13.48 3.82
CA ASN A 37 -13.51 12.01 3.90
C ASN A 37 -14.94 11.47 4.09
N ASP A 38 -15.75 12.11 4.93
CA ASP A 38 -17.16 11.72 5.15
C ASP A 38 -18.02 11.92 3.89
N ASN A 39 -17.74 12.95 3.08
CA ASN A 39 -18.43 13.17 1.80
C ASN A 39 -18.04 12.13 0.73
N ILE A 40 -16.77 11.70 0.69
CA ILE A 40 -16.31 10.63 -0.21
C ILE A 40 -16.98 9.31 0.15
N ILE A 41 -17.12 9.02 1.46
CA ILE A 41 -17.82 7.81 1.95
C ILE A 41 -19.31 7.84 1.62
N ARG A 42 -19.97 9.00 1.67
CA ARG A 42 -21.40 9.14 1.32
C ARG A 42 -21.65 8.99 -0.17
N GLN A 43 -20.82 9.56 -1.04
CA GLN A 43 -20.94 9.39 -2.49
C GLN A 43 -20.68 7.94 -2.96
N GLY A 44 -19.87 7.16 -2.22
CA GLY A 44 -19.66 5.73 -2.49
C GLY A 44 -20.87 4.84 -2.14
N LYS A 45 -21.85 5.33 -1.36
CA LYS A 45 -23.02 4.56 -0.95
C LYS A 45 -24.24 4.68 -1.88
N GLU A 46 -24.29 5.68 -2.75
CA GLU A 46 -25.45 5.92 -3.63
C GLU A 46 -25.40 5.21 -4.99
N ILE A 47 -24.33 4.45 -5.30
CA ILE A 47 -24.17 3.79 -6.61
C ILE A 47 -24.49 2.29 -6.57
N THR A 48 -25.02 1.78 -5.47
CA THR A 48 -25.32 0.34 -5.33
C THR A 48 -26.80 0.03 -5.41
N GLU A 49 -27.38 0.11 -6.60
CA GLU A 49 -28.59 -0.64 -6.92
C GLU A 49 -28.75 -0.78 -8.45
N LYS A 50 -28.13 -1.82 -9.02
CA LYS A 50 -28.64 -2.67 -10.11
C LYS A 50 -27.63 -3.80 -10.35
N GLU A 51 -27.98 -4.95 -9.82
CA GLU A 51 -27.25 -6.20 -10.00
C GLU A 51 -27.54 -6.78 -11.38
N ASP A 52 -26.50 -6.90 -12.18
CA ASP A 52 -26.37 -7.96 -13.19
C ASP A 52 -25.32 -8.93 -12.68
N ASP A 53 -25.49 -10.24 -12.94
CA ASP A 53 -24.67 -11.40 -12.46
C ASP A 53 -23.17 -11.38 -12.82
N ASP A 54 -22.54 -10.22 -12.94
CA ASP A 54 -21.13 -10.06 -13.24
C ASP A 54 -20.31 -9.98 -11.93
N GLU A 55 -19.37 -10.90 -11.74
CA GLU A 55 -18.41 -10.89 -10.61
C GLU A 55 -17.66 -9.54 -10.54
N ILE A 56 -17.84 -8.78 -9.46
CA ILE A 56 -17.12 -7.53 -9.20
C ILE A 56 -15.71 -7.86 -8.74
N LEU A 57 -14.69 -7.33 -9.43
CA LEU A 57 -13.28 -7.65 -9.18
C LEU A 57 -12.75 -7.25 -7.82
N ASN A 58 -13.37 -6.29 -7.16
CA ASN A 58 -12.98 -5.81 -5.85
C ASN A 58 -14.14 -5.90 -4.88
N GLU A 59 -14.43 -7.11 -4.38
CA GLU A 59 -15.39 -7.30 -3.29
C GLU A 59 -14.87 -6.68 -1.98
N LYS A 60 -15.80 -6.27 -1.11
CA LYS A 60 -15.47 -5.71 0.21
C LYS A 60 -14.71 -6.75 1.04
N VAL A 61 -13.44 -6.54 1.19
CA VAL A 61 -12.63 -7.25 2.18
C VAL A 61 -12.98 -6.71 3.56
N LYS A 62 -13.01 -7.58 4.57
CA LYS A 62 -13.23 -7.24 5.99
C LYS A 62 -12.38 -6.02 6.37
N GLU A 63 -13.00 -5.05 7.06
CA GLU A 63 -12.32 -3.85 7.52
C GLU A 63 -11.01 -4.20 8.25
N PRO A 64 -9.92 -3.46 8.00
CA PRO A 64 -8.68 -3.70 8.70
C PRO A 64 -8.89 -3.44 10.20
N VAL A 65 -8.34 -4.32 11.02
CA VAL A 65 -8.28 -4.15 12.47
C VAL A 65 -7.58 -2.81 12.75
N ASN A 66 -8.22 -1.93 13.51
CA ASN A 66 -7.81 -0.53 13.67
C ASN A 66 -6.50 -0.30 14.43
N ASP A 67 -6.00 -1.32 15.15
CA ASP A 67 -4.83 -1.19 16.01
C ASP A 67 -3.61 -1.84 15.35
N SER A 68 -2.75 -1.02 14.77
CA SER A 68 -1.47 -1.47 14.23
C SER A 68 -0.39 -0.40 14.38
N ILE A 69 0.81 -0.83 14.77
CA ILE A 69 2.01 0.00 14.76
C ILE A 69 2.46 0.16 13.31
N LYS A 70 2.34 1.38 12.78
CA LYS A 70 2.66 1.67 11.37
C LYS A 70 4.05 2.27 11.25
N TYR A 71 4.85 1.77 10.33
CA TYR A 71 6.09 2.40 9.92
C TYR A 71 6.27 2.37 8.41
N SER A 72 7.08 3.28 7.91
CA SER A 72 7.36 3.44 6.48
C SER A 72 8.84 3.73 6.29
N SER A 73 9.35 3.48 5.10
CA SER A 73 10.70 3.87 4.70
C SER A 73 10.68 4.56 3.34
N PHE A 74 11.70 5.37 3.13
CA PHE A 74 11.99 6.01 1.86
C PHE A 74 13.09 5.23 1.15
N PHE A 75 12.96 5.05 -0.14
CA PHE A 75 13.99 4.45 -0.98
C PHE A 75 14.52 5.49 -1.96
N THR A 76 15.85 5.62 -2.01
CA THR A 76 16.52 6.35 -3.08
C THR A 76 16.89 5.36 -4.17
N LEU A 77 16.35 5.54 -5.35
CA LEU A 77 16.59 4.71 -6.51
C LEU A 77 17.52 5.43 -7.48
N SER A 78 18.35 4.67 -8.18
CA SER A 78 19.28 5.20 -9.18
C SER A 78 18.57 5.74 -10.43
N GLU A 79 17.36 5.26 -10.70
CA GLU A 79 16.52 5.68 -11.81
C GLU A 79 15.15 6.13 -11.33
N ASP A 80 14.55 7.06 -12.05
CA ASP A 80 13.20 7.55 -11.76
C ASP A 80 12.15 6.56 -12.24
N ILE A 81 11.77 5.64 -11.36
CA ILE A 81 10.74 4.62 -11.62
C ILE A 81 9.33 5.19 -11.78
N SER A 82 9.11 6.48 -11.52
CA SER A 82 7.82 7.13 -11.82
C SER A 82 7.60 7.22 -13.33
N LYS A 83 8.67 7.26 -14.11
CA LYS A 83 8.63 7.31 -15.56
C LYS A 83 8.32 5.94 -16.17
N ARG A 84 7.29 5.91 -17.00
CA ARG A 84 6.88 4.73 -17.76
C ARG A 84 8.02 4.14 -18.61
N GLU A 85 8.82 5.00 -19.24
CA GLU A 85 9.96 4.61 -20.09
C GLU A 85 11.02 3.83 -19.33
N VAL A 86 11.22 4.15 -18.05
CA VAL A 86 12.14 3.40 -17.17
C VAL A 86 11.58 2.01 -16.86
N ARG A 87 10.31 1.91 -16.48
CA ARG A 87 9.66 0.63 -16.18
C ARG A 87 9.59 -0.29 -17.40
N ARG A 88 9.39 0.27 -18.60
CA ARG A 88 9.35 -0.49 -19.85
C ARG A 88 10.65 -1.16 -20.24
N LYS A 89 11.80 -0.64 -19.82
CA LYS A 89 13.12 -1.22 -20.11
C LYS A 89 13.37 -2.50 -19.33
N VAL A 90 12.70 -2.69 -18.20
CA VAL A 90 12.87 -3.90 -17.38
C VAL A 90 12.15 -5.09 -18.05
N ASP A 91 12.85 -6.21 -18.11
CA ASP A 91 12.29 -7.47 -18.58
C ASP A 91 11.43 -8.09 -17.47
N CYS A 92 10.15 -7.76 -17.52
CA CYS A 92 9.17 -8.23 -16.54
C CYS A 92 7.83 -8.54 -17.21
N ASN A 93 7.05 -9.39 -16.56
CA ASN A 93 5.66 -9.62 -16.94
C ASN A 93 4.78 -8.50 -16.35
N ILE A 94 3.90 -7.95 -17.18
CA ILE A 94 2.86 -7.02 -16.72
C ILE A 94 1.53 -7.77 -16.79
N VAL A 95 0.90 -7.92 -15.63
CA VAL A 95 -0.32 -8.75 -15.54
C VAL A 95 -1.42 -8.04 -14.76
N ILE A 96 -2.65 -8.41 -15.04
CA ILE A 96 -3.80 -8.15 -14.17
C ILE A 96 -4.02 -9.40 -13.34
N GLY A 97 -3.97 -9.26 -12.02
CA GLY A 97 -4.10 -10.38 -11.10
C GLY A 97 -4.96 -10.06 -9.89
N LYS A 98 -5.74 -11.06 -9.46
CA LYS A 98 -6.55 -11.01 -8.23
C LYS A 98 -5.80 -11.72 -7.10
N VAL A 99 -5.64 -11.04 -5.98
CA VAL A 99 -5.04 -11.65 -4.78
C VAL A 99 -6.03 -12.66 -4.20
N LYS A 100 -5.70 -13.95 -4.29
CA LYS A 100 -6.55 -15.03 -3.77
C LYS A 100 -6.38 -15.20 -2.26
N LYS A 101 -5.12 -15.14 -1.81
CA LYS A 101 -4.77 -15.40 -0.42
C LYS A 101 -3.44 -14.75 -0.05
N ILE A 102 -3.38 -14.16 1.12
CA ILE A 102 -2.11 -13.81 1.77
C ILE A 102 -1.57 -15.05 2.48
N ILE A 103 -0.44 -15.55 2.01
CA ILE A 103 0.15 -16.80 2.51
C ILE A 103 0.91 -16.54 3.81
N SER A 104 1.74 -15.50 3.81
CA SER A 104 2.54 -15.14 4.98
C SER A 104 3.11 -13.73 4.85
N SER A 105 3.43 -13.13 5.98
CA SER A 105 4.29 -11.96 6.09
C SER A 105 5.46 -12.27 7.01
N SER A 106 6.66 -11.81 6.67
CA SER A 106 7.88 -12.09 7.45
C SER A 106 8.82 -10.87 7.40
N ASN A 107 9.45 -10.57 8.53
CA ASN A 107 10.52 -9.58 8.64
C ASN A 107 11.91 -10.23 8.75
N VAL A 108 12.03 -11.49 8.32
CA VAL A 108 13.29 -12.25 8.30
C VAL A 108 13.48 -12.83 6.91
N ASN A 109 14.64 -12.62 6.33
CA ASN A 109 15.07 -13.33 5.14
C ASN A 109 15.25 -14.82 5.49
N LYS A 110 14.63 -15.71 4.72
CA LYS A 110 14.65 -17.16 5.02
C LYS A 110 16.04 -17.78 4.86
N ASP A 111 16.82 -17.25 3.95
CA ASP A 111 18.10 -17.83 3.55
C ASP A 111 19.23 -17.28 4.44
N SER A 112 19.38 -15.95 4.53
CA SER A 112 20.41 -15.32 5.38
C SER A 112 20.07 -15.31 6.87
N LYS A 113 18.79 -15.54 7.25
CA LYS A 113 18.27 -15.39 8.62
C LYS A 113 18.40 -13.97 9.18
N GLU A 114 18.68 -13.02 8.33
CA GLU A 114 18.84 -11.61 8.71
C GLU A 114 17.49 -10.91 8.81
N GLU A 115 17.42 -9.93 9.72
CA GLU A 115 16.31 -9.03 9.85
C GLU A 115 16.15 -8.20 8.57
N THR A 116 14.92 -8.07 8.10
CA THR A 116 14.56 -7.28 6.92
C THR A 116 13.27 -6.50 7.18
N HIS A 117 12.87 -5.68 6.24
CA HIS A 117 11.51 -5.14 6.22
C HIS A 117 10.50 -6.27 6.00
N ILE A 118 9.24 -6.02 6.38
CA ILE A 118 8.17 -7.00 6.16
C ILE A 118 8.03 -7.26 4.66
N ILE A 119 8.07 -8.53 4.28
CA ILE A 119 7.82 -9.04 2.94
C ILE A 119 6.58 -9.93 3.00
N THR A 120 5.59 -9.62 2.18
CA THR A 120 4.37 -10.42 2.05
C THR A 120 4.50 -11.41 0.90
N LYS A 121 4.13 -12.67 1.15
CA LYS A 121 3.88 -13.68 0.11
C LYS A 121 2.39 -13.85 -0.09
N ALA A 122 1.95 -13.83 -1.34
CA ALA A 122 0.56 -14.00 -1.69
C ALA A 122 0.39 -14.93 -2.89
N GLU A 123 -0.73 -15.62 -2.95
CA GLU A 123 -1.20 -16.32 -4.14
C GLU A 123 -1.99 -15.37 -5.01
N LEU A 124 -1.62 -15.29 -6.27
CA LEU A 124 -2.21 -14.43 -7.28
C LEU A 124 -2.86 -15.27 -8.37
N GLU A 125 -4.15 -15.09 -8.59
CA GLU A 125 -4.84 -15.57 -9.80
C GLU A 125 -4.55 -14.61 -10.94
N ILE A 126 -3.97 -15.11 -12.04
CA ILE A 126 -3.69 -14.33 -13.24
C ILE A 126 -4.97 -14.23 -14.06
N LEU A 127 -5.48 -13.02 -14.21
CA LEU A 127 -6.68 -12.74 -14.99
C LEU A 127 -6.33 -12.44 -16.45
N ASP A 128 -5.23 -11.69 -16.68
CA ASP A 128 -4.70 -11.43 -18.01
C ASP A 128 -3.21 -11.08 -17.97
N VAL A 129 -2.50 -11.31 -19.09
CA VAL A 129 -1.08 -10.98 -19.27
C VAL A 129 -0.99 -9.90 -20.36
N LEU A 130 -0.66 -8.68 -19.94
CA LEU A 130 -0.56 -7.52 -20.82
C LEU A 130 0.79 -7.45 -21.53
N LYS A 131 1.85 -7.89 -20.85
CA LYS A 131 3.22 -7.99 -21.41
C LYS A 131 3.92 -9.22 -20.82
N GLY A 132 4.78 -9.86 -21.62
CA GLY A 132 5.55 -11.02 -21.20
C GLY A 132 4.93 -12.34 -21.68
N ASP A 133 5.42 -13.43 -21.09
CA ASP A 133 5.11 -14.79 -21.53
C ASP A 133 4.57 -15.69 -20.41
N LEU A 134 4.18 -15.11 -19.29
CA LEU A 134 3.62 -15.82 -18.14
C LEU A 134 2.40 -16.62 -18.56
N LYS A 135 2.45 -17.96 -18.37
CA LYS A 135 1.41 -18.90 -18.81
C LYS A 135 0.62 -19.52 -17.66
N GLU A 136 1.17 -19.40 -16.47
CA GLU A 136 0.57 -19.92 -15.25
C GLU A 136 -0.73 -19.15 -14.93
N LYS A 137 -1.79 -19.87 -14.57
CA LYS A 137 -3.07 -19.28 -14.13
C LYS A 137 -3.03 -18.78 -12.69
N SER A 138 -2.11 -19.29 -11.90
CA SER A 138 -1.87 -18.86 -10.53
C SER A 138 -0.38 -18.90 -10.25
N VAL A 139 0.12 -17.90 -9.55
CA VAL A 139 1.52 -17.78 -9.16
C VAL A 139 1.64 -17.31 -7.72
N ILE A 140 2.78 -17.61 -7.11
CA ILE A 140 3.14 -17.03 -5.81
C ILE A 140 3.96 -15.78 -6.07
N ILE A 141 3.61 -14.69 -5.39
CA ILE A 141 4.34 -13.43 -5.45
C ILE A 141 4.95 -13.07 -4.10
N LYS A 142 6.06 -12.32 -4.15
CA LYS A 142 6.67 -11.62 -3.01
C LYS A 142 6.55 -10.12 -3.23
N LYS A 143 6.06 -9.40 -2.24
CA LYS A 143 5.98 -7.94 -2.27
C LYS A 143 6.55 -7.35 -0.99
N LEU A 144 7.36 -6.31 -1.14
CA LEU A 144 7.81 -5.50 -0.01
C LEU A 144 6.62 -4.78 0.61
N GLY A 145 6.57 -4.76 1.92
CA GLY A 145 5.43 -4.28 2.69
C GLY A 145 4.51 -5.41 3.13
N GLY A 146 3.78 -5.16 4.19
CA GLY A 146 2.87 -6.15 4.74
C GLY A 146 2.46 -5.86 6.17
N ARG A 147 1.67 -6.76 6.70
CA ARG A 147 1.15 -6.73 8.05
C ARG A 147 1.38 -8.09 8.71
N MET A 148 1.85 -8.08 9.95
CA MET A 148 2.05 -9.29 10.74
C MET A 148 1.80 -9.04 12.23
N LYS A 149 1.57 -10.09 12.99
CA LYS A 149 1.44 -10.00 14.45
C LYS A 149 2.70 -9.39 15.07
N TYR A 150 2.53 -8.50 16.06
CA TYR A 150 3.64 -7.88 16.78
C TYR A 150 4.57 -8.93 17.41
N LYS A 151 4.01 -9.96 18.04
CA LYS A 151 4.75 -11.06 18.62
C LYS A 151 5.69 -11.78 17.62
N GLU A 152 5.20 -12.01 16.40
CA GLU A 152 6.00 -12.63 15.33
C GLU A 152 7.06 -11.66 14.79
N TYR A 153 6.68 -10.37 14.65
CA TYR A 153 7.62 -9.32 14.27
C TYR A 153 8.77 -9.20 15.27
N LEU A 154 8.46 -9.22 16.57
CA LEU A 154 9.45 -9.14 17.65
C LEU A 154 10.43 -10.32 17.60
N LYS A 155 9.96 -11.55 17.31
CA LYS A 155 10.85 -12.71 17.14
C LYS A 155 11.86 -12.52 16.02
N GLY A 156 11.45 -11.92 14.92
CA GLY A 156 12.31 -11.63 13.77
C GLY A 156 13.21 -10.41 13.96
N SER A 157 12.83 -9.43 14.79
CA SER A 157 13.54 -8.18 14.95
C SER A 157 14.54 -8.20 16.10
N LYS A 158 15.80 -8.42 15.80
CA LYS A 158 16.91 -8.28 16.77
C LYS A 158 17.02 -6.84 17.27
N THR A 159 16.91 -5.89 16.36
CA THR A 159 16.98 -4.45 16.64
C THR A 159 15.94 -4.00 17.65
N LEU A 160 14.68 -4.46 17.49
CA LEU A 160 13.61 -4.10 18.42
C LEU A 160 13.80 -4.76 19.79
N ARG A 161 14.19 -6.05 19.82
CA ARG A 161 14.50 -6.73 21.09
C ARG A 161 15.62 -6.05 21.88
N GLU A 162 16.67 -5.57 21.21
CA GLU A 162 17.73 -4.81 21.86
C GLU A 162 17.24 -3.45 22.39
N LYS A 163 16.38 -2.77 21.63
CA LYS A 163 15.76 -1.50 22.09
C LYS A 163 14.91 -1.72 23.35
N ILE A 164 14.07 -2.74 23.38
CA ILE A 164 13.22 -3.08 24.53
C ILE A 164 14.09 -3.47 25.73
N LYS A 165 15.17 -4.23 25.52
CA LYS A 165 16.12 -4.58 26.58
C LYS A 165 16.77 -3.36 27.23
N ASN A 166 17.10 -2.34 26.42
CA ASN A 166 17.75 -1.10 26.88
C ASN A 166 16.73 -0.08 27.41
N ASN A 167 15.46 -0.22 27.06
CA ASN A 167 14.36 0.62 27.54
C ASN A 167 13.14 -0.26 27.88
N PRO A 168 13.09 -0.82 29.10
CA PRO A 168 12.02 -1.72 29.52
C PRO A 168 10.60 -1.13 29.47
N GLU A 169 10.46 0.19 29.48
CA GLU A 169 9.16 0.88 29.36
C GLU A 169 8.51 0.67 27.98
N MET A 170 9.29 0.27 26.98
CA MET A 170 8.77 -0.10 25.66
C MET A 170 8.18 -1.51 25.61
N LYS A 171 8.31 -2.29 26.69
CA LYS A 171 7.83 -3.68 26.71
C LYS A 171 6.32 -3.71 26.85
N MET A 172 5.67 -4.32 25.88
CA MET A 172 4.24 -4.64 25.96
C MET A 172 3.97 -5.83 26.88
N THR A 173 2.76 -5.90 27.40
CA THR A 173 2.27 -7.10 28.06
C THR A 173 2.02 -8.22 27.05
N GLU A 174 1.99 -9.47 27.48
CA GLU A 174 1.69 -10.59 26.58
C GLU A 174 0.33 -10.44 25.89
N GLU A 175 -0.65 -9.88 26.57
CA GLU A 175 -1.98 -9.65 26.00
C GLU A 175 -1.96 -8.59 24.90
N GLU A 176 -1.18 -7.53 25.07
CA GLU A 176 -0.97 -6.49 24.04
C GLU A 176 -0.20 -7.06 22.84
N GLU A 177 0.90 -7.82 23.07
CA GLU A 177 1.67 -8.48 22.01
C GLU A 177 0.83 -9.41 21.14
N GLU A 178 -0.16 -10.10 21.70
CA GLU A 178 -1.07 -11.01 20.98
C GLU A 178 -2.12 -10.26 20.14
N LYS A 179 -2.52 -9.07 20.58
CA LYS A 179 -3.56 -8.27 19.90
C LYS A 179 -2.98 -7.36 18.84
N GLU A 180 -1.79 -6.83 19.07
CA GLU A 180 -1.17 -5.83 18.21
C GLU A 180 -0.62 -6.41 16.90
N TYR A 181 -0.60 -5.53 15.90
CA TYR A 181 -0.01 -5.79 14.59
C TYR A 181 1.06 -4.76 14.27
N VAL A 182 2.05 -5.17 13.50
CA VAL A 182 3.00 -4.28 12.83
C VAL A 182 2.64 -4.22 11.35
N GLU A 183 2.55 -3.01 10.83
CA GLU A 183 2.28 -2.74 9.43
C GLU A 183 3.42 -1.93 8.85
N TYR A 184 4.06 -2.48 7.82
CA TYR A 184 5.08 -1.79 7.05
C TYR A 184 4.60 -1.51 5.64
N VAL A 185 4.57 -0.24 5.28
CA VAL A 185 4.21 0.19 3.93
C VAL A 185 5.34 1.10 3.43
N PRO A 186 6.05 0.73 2.33
CA PRO A 186 6.95 1.66 1.66
C PRO A 186 6.21 2.95 1.30
N GLN A 187 6.93 4.07 1.25
CA GLN A 187 6.31 5.35 0.95
C GLN A 187 5.43 5.27 -0.30
N ASN A 188 4.20 5.78 -0.18
CA ASN A 188 3.20 5.83 -1.25
C ASN A 188 2.82 4.47 -1.86
N ASP A 189 3.25 3.36 -1.25
CA ASP A 189 2.85 2.02 -1.71
C ASP A 189 1.53 1.58 -1.05
N VAL A 190 1.04 0.40 -1.41
CA VAL A 190 -0.19 -0.19 -0.89
C VAL A 190 0.06 -1.59 -0.34
N LEU A 191 -0.70 -1.96 0.68
CA LEU A 191 -0.77 -3.34 1.10
C LEU A 191 -1.61 -4.16 0.12
N LEU A 192 -1.22 -5.42 -0.06
CA LEU A 192 -2.07 -6.37 -0.78
C LEU A 192 -3.25 -6.77 0.10
N GLU A 193 -4.42 -6.83 -0.50
CA GLU A 193 -5.65 -7.26 0.16
C GLU A 193 -6.26 -8.44 -0.60
N GLU A 194 -6.69 -9.46 0.13
CA GLU A 194 -7.38 -10.61 -0.45
C GLU A 194 -8.67 -10.17 -1.15
N GLY A 195 -8.96 -10.76 -2.31
CA GLY A 195 -10.11 -10.45 -3.12
C GLY A 195 -9.92 -9.25 -4.06
N LYS A 196 -8.96 -8.36 -3.82
CA LYS A 196 -8.68 -7.21 -4.69
C LYS A 196 -7.87 -7.59 -5.91
N THR A 197 -8.06 -6.80 -6.96
CA THR A 197 -7.40 -6.93 -8.26
C THR A 197 -6.45 -5.77 -8.48
N TYR A 198 -5.28 -6.09 -9.00
CA TYR A 198 -4.21 -5.11 -9.23
C TYR A 198 -3.58 -5.33 -10.60
N LEU A 199 -3.00 -4.26 -11.14
CA LEU A 199 -1.96 -4.34 -12.16
C LEU A 199 -0.65 -4.63 -11.46
N PHE A 200 0.10 -5.66 -11.90
CA PHE A 200 1.38 -6.03 -11.34
C PHE A 200 2.49 -5.99 -12.39
N TYR A 201 3.70 -5.62 -11.94
CA TYR A 201 4.96 -5.82 -12.65
C TYR A 201 5.72 -6.93 -11.95
N LEU A 202 5.91 -8.07 -12.61
CA LEU A 202 6.40 -9.30 -12.01
C LEU A 202 7.67 -9.80 -12.67
N THR A 203 8.73 -10.00 -11.89
CA THR A 203 9.97 -10.68 -12.33
C THR A 203 10.10 -12.01 -11.61
N LYS A 204 10.36 -13.07 -12.37
CA LYS A 204 10.53 -14.41 -11.80
C LYS A 204 11.89 -14.52 -11.15
N ASP A 205 11.93 -14.84 -9.86
CA ASP A 205 13.16 -15.18 -9.17
C ASP A 205 13.65 -16.54 -9.69
N LYS A 206 14.93 -16.60 -10.06
CA LYS A 206 15.54 -17.81 -10.63
C LYS A 206 15.82 -18.89 -9.61
N GLU A 207 15.95 -18.53 -8.33
CA GLU A 207 16.33 -19.45 -7.27
C GLU A 207 15.11 -20.21 -6.74
N ASP A 208 14.04 -19.52 -6.39
CA ASP A 208 12.86 -20.15 -5.79
C ASP A 208 11.62 -20.21 -6.72
N GLY A 209 11.72 -19.62 -7.91
CA GLY A 209 10.64 -19.60 -8.89
C GLY A 209 9.45 -18.73 -8.51
N ILE A 210 9.53 -17.99 -7.40
CA ILE A 210 8.52 -17.05 -6.93
C ILE A 210 8.67 -15.73 -7.69
N TYR A 211 7.58 -15.04 -7.96
CA TYR A 211 7.62 -13.77 -8.64
C TYR A 211 7.78 -12.60 -7.65
N GLY A 212 8.79 -11.76 -7.87
CA GLY A 212 8.94 -10.48 -7.17
C GLY A 212 8.05 -9.40 -7.80
N VAL A 213 7.44 -8.56 -6.97
CA VAL A 213 6.78 -7.33 -7.42
C VAL A 213 7.82 -6.22 -7.51
N GLU A 214 8.03 -5.70 -8.72
CA GLU A 214 9.00 -4.66 -9.02
C GLU A 214 8.44 -3.24 -8.79
N PHE A 215 9.31 -2.23 -8.77
CA PHE A 215 8.96 -0.80 -8.82
C PHE A 215 8.16 -0.24 -7.65
N LEU A 216 8.23 -0.83 -6.45
CA LEU A 216 7.61 -0.31 -5.23
C LEU A 216 6.14 0.13 -5.48
N GLN A 217 5.80 1.40 -5.18
CA GLN A 217 4.45 1.97 -5.35
C GLN A 217 3.90 1.93 -6.78
N TYR A 218 4.76 1.71 -7.78
CA TYR A 218 4.32 1.55 -9.18
C TYR A 218 4.16 0.09 -9.59
N GLY A 219 4.65 -0.83 -8.75
CA GLY A 219 4.68 -2.27 -9.05
C GLY A 219 3.39 -3.01 -8.76
N SER A 220 2.51 -2.43 -7.94
CA SER A 220 1.17 -2.94 -7.67
C SER A 220 0.19 -1.79 -7.56
N ARG A 221 -0.77 -1.71 -8.49
CA ARG A 221 -1.76 -0.64 -8.55
C ARG A 221 -3.15 -1.23 -8.57
N GLU A 222 -4.00 -0.88 -7.60
CA GLU A 222 -5.37 -1.36 -7.52
C GLU A 222 -6.17 -0.96 -8.78
N LEU A 223 -6.89 -1.91 -9.36
CA LEU A 223 -7.84 -1.62 -10.45
C LEU A 223 -9.06 -0.89 -9.90
N GLU A 224 -9.60 0.05 -10.69
CA GLU A 224 -10.92 0.61 -10.45
C GLU A 224 -11.97 -0.52 -10.43
N LYS A 225 -13.02 -0.35 -9.64
CA LYS A 225 -14.12 -1.34 -9.59
C LYS A 225 -14.76 -1.46 -10.97
N ILE A 226 -14.61 -2.63 -11.56
CA ILE A 226 -15.15 -2.98 -12.87
C ILE A 226 -15.50 -4.46 -12.84
N SER A 227 -16.52 -4.89 -13.59
CA SER A 227 -16.81 -6.31 -13.67
C SER A 227 -15.70 -7.07 -14.38
N LYS A 228 -15.45 -8.31 -13.96
CA LYS A 228 -14.44 -9.19 -14.57
C LYS A 228 -14.67 -9.34 -16.09
N LYS A 229 -15.90 -9.52 -16.49
CA LYS A 229 -16.29 -9.65 -17.91
C LYS A 229 -15.96 -8.40 -18.72
N THR A 230 -16.28 -7.21 -18.19
CA THR A 230 -15.98 -5.93 -18.82
C THR A 230 -14.46 -5.71 -18.91
N MET A 231 -13.72 -5.99 -17.85
CA MET A 231 -12.25 -5.89 -17.83
C MET A 231 -11.61 -6.82 -18.85
N LEU A 232 -11.94 -8.12 -18.83
CA LEU A 232 -11.39 -9.10 -19.75
C LEU A 232 -11.71 -8.75 -21.22
N LYS A 233 -12.91 -8.24 -21.48
CA LYS A 233 -13.30 -7.78 -22.82
C LYS A 233 -12.47 -6.57 -23.27
N ALA A 234 -12.19 -5.63 -22.35
CA ALA A 234 -11.40 -4.43 -22.65
C ALA A 234 -9.93 -4.76 -22.96
N VAL A 235 -9.31 -5.67 -22.20
CA VAL A 235 -7.89 -6.02 -22.33
C VAL A 235 -7.61 -7.19 -23.28
N SER A 236 -8.66 -7.88 -23.75
CA SER A 236 -8.51 -9.02 -24.66
C SER A 236 -7.72 -8.65 -25.92
N GLY A 237 -6.63 -9.36 -26.14
CA GLY A 237 -5.75 -9.13 -27.29
C GLY A 237 -4.73 -8.01 -27.13
N PHE A 238 -4.65 -7.35 -25.97
CA PHE A 238 -3.66 -6.28 -25.73
C PHE A 238 -2.24 -6.75 -26.06
N ASN A 239 -1.85 -7.93 -25.60
CA ASN A 239 -0.52 -8.50 -25.83
C ASN A 239 -0.17 -8.65 -27.33
N LYS A 240 -1.18 -8.69 -28.21
CA LYS A 240 -1.00 -8.79 -29.67
C LYS A 240 -1.04 -7.42 -30.37
N THR A 241 -1.86 -6.51 -29.88
CA THR A 241 -2.19 -5.25 -30.56
C THR A 241 -1.65 -4.00 -29.87
N ASN A 242 -1.21 -4.11 -28.61
CA ASN A 242 -0.86 -3.01 -27.72
C ASN A 242 -2.00 -1.97 -27.56
N LYS A 243 -3.26 -2.41 -27.71
CA LYS A 243 -4.45 -1.56 -27.56
C LYS A 243 -5.46 -2.19 -26.61
N ILE A 244 -6.06 -1.36 -25.78
CA ILE A 244 -7.14 -1.74 -24.88
C ILE A 244 -8.47 -1.24 -25.46
N ASN A 245 -9.42 -2.17 -25.61
CA ASN A 245 -10.73 -1.87 -26.19
C ASN A 245 -11.72 -1.41 -25.11
N GLY A 246 -11.47 -0.27 -24.50
CA GLY A 246 -12.30 0.26 -23.43
C GLY A 246 -11.50 0.99 -22.38
N VAL A 247 -12.18 1.51 -21.35
CA VAL A 247 -11.52 2.23 -20.27
C VAL A 247 -11.30 1.29 -19.10
N VAL A 248 -10.03 0.93 -18.86
CA VAL A 248 -9.59 0.25 -17.65
C VAL A 248 -8.68 1.20 -16.89
N ARG A 249 -8.96 1.43 -15.62
CA ARG A 249 -8.21 2.38 -14.82
C ARG A 249 -7.52 1.71 -13.65
N VAL A 250 -6.36 2.22 -13.31
CA VAL A 250 -5.57 1.81 -12.15
C VAL A 250 -5.29 3.01 -11.26
N LYS A 251 -5.24 2.77 -9.97
CA LYS A 251 -4.95 3.81 -8.99
C LYS A 251 -3.48 4.22 -9.04
N ASN A 252 -3.23 5.52 -9.15
CA ASN A 252 -1.91 6.08 -8.93
C ASN A 252 -1.69 6.19 -7.42
N ASN A 253 -0.70 5.46 -6.90
CA ASN A 253 -0.48 5.38 -5.46
C ASN A 253 0.09 6.67 -4.85
N ASP A 254 0.76 7.52 -5.66
CA ASP A 254 1.27 8.82 -5.20
C ASP A 254 0.14 9.87 -5.06
N THR A 255 -0.80 9.86 -5.97
CA THR A 255 -1.86 10.89 -6.04
C THR A 255 -3.22 10.41 -5.55
N GLY A 256 -3.42 9.09 -5.43
CA GLY A 256 -4.69 8.45 -5.13
C GLY A 256 -5.73 8.53 -6.25
N LYS A 257 -5.40 9.11 -7.41
CA LYS A 257 -6.29 9.25 -8.57
C LYS A 257 -6.21 8.02 -9.48
N TYR A 258 -7.30 7.77 -10.22
CA TYR A 258 -7.31 6.72 -11.23
C TYR A 258 -6.81 7.24 -12.59
N GLU A 259 -5.90 6.48 -13.20
CA GLU A 259 -5.28 6.73 -14.51
C GLU A 259 -5.67 5.62 -15.48
N ASN A 260 -5.70 5.90 -16.78
CA ASN A 260 -5.90 4.84 -17.76
C ASN A 260 -4.72 3.87 -17.74
N ILE A 261 -5.00 2.58 -17.79
CA ILE A 261 -3.96 1.55 -17.74
C ILE A 261 -2.98 1.67 -18.92
N GLU A 262 -3.44 2.13 -20.09
CA GLU A 262 -2.58 2.36 -21.26
C GLU A 262 -1.51 3.44 -21.05
N ASP A 263 -1.77 4.41 -20.18
CA ASP A 263 -0.83 5.47 -19.86
C ASP A 263 0.26 4.99 -18.88
N VAL A 264 0.02 3.84 -18.26
CA VAL A 264 0.85 3.30 -17.16
C VAL A 264 1.79 2.18 -17.63
N ILE A 265 1.35 1.32 -18.55
CA ILE A 265 2.06 0.15 -19.06
C ILE A 265 2.94 0.43 -20.27
#